data_4c8e3b9fc8ded08fe9c2a28fc6c89236
#
_entry.id   4c8e3b9fc8ded08fe9c2a28fc6c89236
#
_cell.length_a   1.000
_cell.length_b   1.000
_cell.length_c   1.000
_cell.angle_alpha   90.00
_cell.angle_beta   90.00
_cell.angle_gamma   90.00
#
_symmetry.space_group_name_H-M   'P 1'
#
loop_
_entity.id
_entity.type
_entity.pdbx_description
1 polymer ?
#
loop_
_entity_poly.entity_id
_entity_poly.type
_entity_poly.pdbx_seq_one_letter_code
_entity_poly.pdbx_strand_id
1 'polypeptide(L)'
;MDIVYLRDLRIDTVIGIFDWERRTTQTIILDLEMSADIAKAAASDDIKDTLNYKAVAKRLIDFVGNSDFQLVETLAERCAQIIREEFDVRWVKLTLNKKGAVRGADDVGVMIERGERF
;
A
#
# COMPACT_ATOMS: atom_id res chain seq x y z
N MET A 1 -1.42 7.05 -19.34
CA MET A 1 -0.67 6.39 -18.24
C MET A 1 -1.31 5.04 -17.96
N ASP A 2 -0.52 3.99 -18.05
CA ASP A 2 -0.99 2.65 -17.73
C ASP A 2 -0.79 2.36 -16.25
N ILE A 3 -1.62 1.49 -15.70
CA ILE A 3 -1.69 1.21 -14.27
C ILE A 3 -1.59 -0.29 -14.03
N VAL A 4 -0.72 -0.67 -13.09
CA VAL A 4 -0.77 -1.98 -12.43
C VAL A 4 -1.42 -1.77 -11.08
N TYR A 5 -2.36 -2.62 -10.71
CA TYR A 5 -3.04 -2.45 -9.43
C TYR A 5 -3.01 -3.73 -8.59
N LEU A 6 -3.04 -3.52 -7.27
CA LEU A 6 -3.23 -4.56 -6.25
C LEU A 6 -4.42 -4.16 -5.40
N ARG A 7 -5.32 -5.10 -5.14
CA ARG A 7 -6.50 -4.85 -4.30
C ARG A 7 -6.61 -5.86 -3.18
N ASP A 8 -7.17 -5.39 -2.07
CA ASP A 8 -7.44 -6.23 -0.89
C ASP A 8 -6.19 -6.89 -0.33
N LEU A 9 -5.07 -6.17 -0.29
CA LEU A 9 -3.87 -6.66 0.38
C LEU A 9 -4.07 -6.51 1.88
N ARG A 10 -4.33 -7.62 2.58
CA ARG A 10 -4.66 -7.65 4.00
C ARG A 10 -3.42 -7.93 4.82
N ILE A 11 -3.19 -7.10 5.82
CA ILE A 11 -2.01 -7.22 6.67
C ILE A 11 -2.41 -6.91 8.10
N ASP A 12 -2.04 -7.81 9.03
CA ASP A 12 -2.25 -7.58 10.45
C ASP A 12 -1.06 -6.80 11.00
N THR A 13 -1.35 -5.75 11.76
CA THR A 13 -0.33 -4.87 12.32
C THR A 13 -0.82 -4.17 13.57
N VAL A 14 0.11 -3.68 14.37
CA VAL A 14 -0.18 -2.79 15.50
C VAL A 14 -0.36 -1.38 14.94
N ILE A 15 -1.52 -0.80 15.13
CA ILE A 15 -1.85 0.54 14.59
C ILE A 15 -2.90 1.20 15.48
N GLY A 16 -2.69 2.48 15.81
CA GLY A 16 -3.64 3.26 16.59
C GLY A 16 -3.00 3.92 17.82
N ILE A 17 -3.74 4.84 18.42
CA ILE A 17 -3.26 5.66 19.55
C ILE A 17 -3.72 5.16 20.92
N PHE A 18 -4.80 4.36 20.96
CA PHE A 18 -5.36 3.88 22.23
C PHE A 18 -4.55 2.73 22.81
N ASP A 19 -4.55 2.62 24.14
CA ASP A 19 -3.76 1.60 24.83
C ASP A 19 -4.07 0.18 24.33
N TRP A 20 -5.34 -0.16 24.14
CA TRP A 20 -5.73 -1.48 23.66
C TRP A 20 -5.20 -1.73 22.24
N GLU A 21 -5.12 -0.67 21.41
CA GLU A 21 -4.59 -0.78 20.05
C GLU A 21 -3.08 -1.07 20.04
N ARG A 22 -2.36 -0.57 21.07
CA ARG A 22 -0.91 -0.82 21.20
C ARG A 22 -0.58 -2.25 21.61
N ARG A 23 -1.55 -3.00 22.08
CA ARG A 23 -1.36 -4.34 22.65
C ARG A 23 -1.89 -5.46 21.77
N THR A 24 -2.45 -5.16 20.63
CA THR A 24 -3.05 -6.15 19.74
C THR A 24 -2.77 -5.79 18.29
N THR A 25 -3.05 -6.73 17.40
CA THR A 25 -3.01 -6.44 15.97
C THR A 25 -4.40 -6.18 15.45
N GLN A 26 -4.46 -5.35 14.43
CA GLN A 26 -5.67 -5.08 13.66
C GLN A 26 -5.36 -5.31 12.19
N THR A 27 -6.38 -5.65 11.42
CA THR A 27 -6.21 -5.85 9.97
C THR A 27 -6.38 -4.52 9.26
N ILE A 28 -5.38 -4.16 8.47
CA ILE A 28 -5.51 -3.11 7.47
C ILE A 28 -5.61 -3.73 6.08
N ILE A 29 -6.22 -3.00 5.17
CA ILE A 29 -6.37 -3.42 3.78
C ILE A 29 -5.81 -2.33 2.90
N LEU A 30 -4.88 -2.69 2.01
CA LEU A 30 -4.27 -1.77 1.06
C LEU A 30 -4.79 -2.04 -0.35
N ASP A 31 -5.16 -0.96 -1.03
CA ASP A 31 -5.43 -0.97 -2.46
C ASP A 31 -4.44 -0.02 -3.13
N LEU A 32 -3.79 -0.48 -4.16
CA LEU A 32 -2.73 0.24 -4.84
C LEU A 32 -3.02 0.37 -6.32
N GLU A 33 -2.79 1.58 -6.86
CA GLU A 33 -2.68 1.81 -8.29
C GLU A 33 -1.30 2.41 -8.55
N MET A 34 -0.53 1.79 -9.43
CA MET A 34 0.86 2.16 -9.68
C MET A 34 1.09 2.35 -11.17
N SER A 35 1.72 3.47 -11.53
CA SER A 35 2.08 3.69 -12.92
C SER A 35 3.12 2.67 -13.39
N ALA A 36 2.97 2.17 -14.60
CA ALA A 36 3.88 1.20 -15.17
C ALA A 36 3.89 1.31 -16.69
N ASP A 37 5.03 0.97 -17.29
CA ASP A 37 5.16 0.89 -18.75
C ASP A 37 4.76 -0.50 -19.21
N ILE A 38 3.46 -0.70 -19.39
CA ILE A 38 2.90 -2.02 -19.78
C ILE A 38 3.32 -2.40 -21.18
N ALA A 39 3.41 -1.44 -22.10
CA ALA A 39 3.81 -1.70 -23.46
C ALA A 39 5.23 -2.28 -23.54
N LYS A 40 6.15 -1.77 -22.74
CA LYS A 40 7.53 -2.30 -22.70
C LYS A 40 7.56 -3.73 -22.19
N ALA A 41 6.86 -4.01 -21.11
CA ALA A 41 6.77 -5.35 -20.55
C ALA A 41 6.13 -6.33 -21.55
N ALA A 42 5.07 -5.90 -22.23
CA ALA A 42 4.38 -6.72 -23.24
C ALA A 42 5.26 -7.01 -24.45
N ALA A 43 6.13 -6.07 -24.84
CA ALA A 43 7.00 -6.24 -25.99
C ALA A 43 8.08 -7.30 -25.76
N SER A 44 8.61 -7.39 -24.53
CA SER A 44 9.69 -8.34 -24.19
C SER A 44 9.17 -9.65 -23.58
N ASP A 45 7.98 -9.61 -22.97
CA ASP A 45 7.43 -10.72 -22.16
C ASP A 45 8.43 -11.20 -21.09
N ASP A 46 9.19 -10.27 -20.52
CA ASP A 46 10.24 -10.54 -19.53
C ASP A 46 9.93 -9.84 -18.21
N ILE A 47 10.04 -10.57 -17.12
CA ILE A 47 9.77 -10.07 -15.77
C ILE A 47 10.65 -8.85 -15.41
N LYS A 48 11.84 -8.75 -15.94
CA LYS A 48 12.74 -7.62 -15.67
C LYS A 48 12.24 -6.29 -16.24
N ASP A 49 11.34 -6.31 -17.21
CA ASP A 49 10.77 -5.13 -17.86
C ASP A 49 9.40 -4.74 -17.28
N THR A 50 8.92 -5.46 -16.28
CA THR A 50 7.62 -5.19 -15.66
C THR A 50 7.78 -4.74 -14.21
N LEU A 51 6.74 -4.06 -13.70
CA LEU A 51 6.61 -3.81 -12.28
C LEU A 51 6.25 -5.13 -11.60
N ASN A 52 7.14 -5.65 -10.76
CA ASN A 52 6.92 -6.91 -10.05
C ASN A 52 5.99 -6.69 -8.86
N TYR A 53 4.67 -6.82 -9.08
CA TYR A 53 3.67 -6.58 -8.04
C TYR A 53 3.74 -7.61 -6.90
N LYS A 54 4.25 -8.82 -7.14
CA LYS A 54 4.46 -9.79 -6.06
C LYS A 54 5.55 -9.31 -5.10
N ALA A 55 6.62 -8.73 -5.63
CA ALA A 55 7.68 -8.16 -4.82
C ALA A 55 7.18 -6.95 -4.03
N VAL A 56 6.33 -6.10 -4.63
CA VAL A 56 5.69 -4.98 -3.94
C VAL A 56 4.85 -5.51 -2.77
N ALA A 57 3.99 -6.49 -3.02
CA ALA A 57 3.13 -7.08 -1.99
C ALA A 57 3.96 -7.66 -0.84
N LYS A 58 4.98 -8.44 -1.16
CA LYS A 58 5.85 -9.05 -0.15
C LYS A 58 6.56 -8.00 0.71
N ARG A 59 7.07 -6.96 0.06
CA ARG A 59 7.75 -5.86 0.77
C ARG A 59 6.82 -5.13 1.72
N LEU A 60 5.59 -4.84 1.30
CA LEU A 60 4.60 -4.16 2.13
C LEU A 60 4.09 -5.04 3.27
N ILE A 61 3.86 -6.32 3.02
CA ILE A 61 3.47 -7.27 4.07
C ILE A 61 4.53 -7.29 5.17
N ASP A 62 5.80 -7.36 4.79
CA ASP A 62 6.90 -7.36 5.75
C ASP A 62 7.00 -6.03 6.50
N PHE A 63 6.99 -4.92 5.79
CA PHE A 63 7.11 -3.59 6.41
C PHE A 63 5.93 -3.29 7.34
N VAL A 64 4.72 -3.45 6.85
CA VAL A 64 3.51 -3.13 7.61
C VAL A 64 3.34 -4.09 8.78
N GLY A 65 3.55 -5.39 8.55
CA GLY A 65 3.39 -6.40 9.60
C GLY A 65 4.33 -6.19 10.78
N ASN A 66 5.48 -5.57 10.56
CA ASN A 66 6.48 -5.26 11.58
C ASN A 66 6.41 -3.81 12.08
N SER A 67 5.45 -3.02 11.60
CA SER A 67 5.30 -1.62 12.01
C SER A 67 4.41 -1.49 13.23
N ASP A 68 4.49 -0.33 13.88
CA ASP A 68 3.69 0.00 15.07
C ASP A 68 3.30 1.48 15.10
N PHE A 69 2.96 2.04 13.95
CA PHE A 69 2.60 3.46 13.84
C PHE A 69 1.31 3.76 14.61
N GLN A 70 1.22 4.99 15.09
CA GLN A 70 0.00 5.46 15.76
C GLN A 70 -1.08 5.87 14.77
N LEU A 71 -0.67 6.43 13.63
CA LEU A 71 -1.59 7.01 12.65
C LEU A 71 -1.58 6.24 11.34
N VAL A 72 -2.75 6.00 10.78
CA VAL A 72 -2.88 5.42 9.43
C VAL A 72 -2.26 6.34 8.37
N GLU A 73 -2.28 7.65 8.59
CA GLU A 73 -1.65 8.65 7.71
C GLU A 73 -0.15 8.41 7.59
N THR A 74 0.53 8.16 8.71
CA THR A 74 1.96 7.87 8.72
C THR A 74 2.26 6.57 7.96
N LEU A 75 1.47 5.54 8.22
CA LEU A 75 1.64 4.26 7.55
C LEU A 75 1.43 4.39 6.04
N ALA A 76 0.40 5.12 5.61
CA ALA A 76 0.12 5.35 4.20
C ALA A 76 1.27 6.07 3.50
N GLU A 77 1.80 7.14 4.09
CA GLU A 77 2.93 7.88 3.53
C GLU A 77 4.17 7.00 3.39
N ARG A 78 4.46 6.19 4.39
CA ARG A 78 5.64 5.31 4.36
C ARG A 78 5.51 4.23 3.30
N CYS A 79 4.33 3.64 3.16
CA CYS A 79 4.08 2.64 2.12
C CYS A 79 4.24 3.25 0.72
N ALA A 80 3.69 4.43 0.49
CA ALA A 80 3.82 5.12 -0.79
C ALA A 80 5.29 5.44 -1.11
N GLN A 81 6.04 5.87 -0.12
CA GLN A 81 7.47 6.16 -0.26
C GLN A 81 8.27 4.90 -0.67
N ILE A 82 8.01 3.78 -0.01
CA ILE A 82 8.65 2.50 -0.34
C ILE A 82 8.38 2.12 -1.79
N ILE A 83 7.13 2.21 -2.22
CA ILE A 83 6.73 1.86 -3.58
C ILE A 83 7.47 2.73 -4.60
N ARG A 84 7.51 4.04 -4.37
CA ARG A 84 8.13 4.97 -5.30
C ARG A 84 9.65 4.82 -5.36
N GLU A 85 10.30 4.68 -4.21
CA GLU A 85 11.76 4.65 -4.12
C GLU A 85 12.35 3.29 -4.44
N GLU A 86 11.77 2.22 -3.92
CA GLU A 86 12.33 0.87 -4.07
C GLU A 86 11.91 0.18 -5.38
N PHE A 87 10.78 0.58 -5.96
CA PHE A 87 10.24 -0.04 -7.17
C PHE A 87 10.19 0.92 -8.37
N ASP A 88 10.77 2.11 -8.22
CA ASP A 88 10.85 3.12 -9.28
C ASP A 88 9.47 3.45 -9.89
N VAL A 89 8.47 3.56 -9.05
CA VAL A 89 7.11 3.91 -9.46
C VAL A 89 6.96 5.42 -9.42
N ARG A 90 6.67 6.02 -10.57
CA ARG A 90 6.57 7.49 -10.69
C ARG A 90 5.32 8.05 -10.05
N TRP A 91 4.23 7.31 -10.08
CA TRP A 91 2.96 7.71 -9.50
C TRP A 91 2.31 6.52 -8.82
N VAL A 92 1.77 6.76 -7.63
CA VAL A 92 1.03 5.76 -6.87
C VAL A 92 -0.19 6.41 -6.23
N LYS A 93 -1.33 5.72 -6.33
CA LYS A 93 -2.51 5.99 -5.52
C LYS A 93 -2.66 4.85 -4.54
N LEU A 94 -2.72 5.20 -3.27
CA LEU A 94 -2.78 4.23 -2.18
C LEU A 94 -4.01 4.51 -1.33
N THR A 95 -4.84 3.47 -1.15
CA THR A 95 -5.96 3.50 -0.23
C THR A 95 -5.64 2.57 0.93
N LEU A 96 -5.67 3.10 2.15
CA LEU A 96 -5.46 2.33 3.36
C LEU A 96 -6.76 2.32 4.16
N ASN A 97 -7.28 1.13 4.38
CA ASN A 97 -8.53 0.88 5.09
C ASN A 97 -8.22 0.23 6.43
N LYS A 98 -8.70 0.85 7.51
CA LYS A 98 -8.62 0.29 8.86
C LYS A 98 -10.01 -0.19 9.25
N LYS A 99 -10.29 -1.43 8.93
CA LYS A 99 -11.63 -1.99 9.05
C LYS A 99 -12.09 -2.04 10.51
N GLY A 100 -13.33 -1.61 10.75
CA GLY A 100 -13.93 -1.68 12.08
C GLY A 100 -13.45 -0.63 13.06
N ALA A 101 -12.70 0.38 12.60
CA ALA A 101 -12.13 1.39 13.51
C ALA A 101 -13.15 2.35 14.09
N VAL A 102 -14.28 2.54 13.42
CA VAL A 102 -15.35 3.44 13.86
C VAL A 102 -16.66 2.66 13.97
N ARG A 103 -17.26 2.72 15.14
CA ARG A 103 -18.56 2.09 15.37
C ARG A 103 -19.63 2.71 14.47
N GLY A 104 -20.35 1.88 13.74
CA GLY A 104 -21.39 2.31 12.81
C GLY A 104 -20.91 2.53 11.38
N ALA A 105 -19.61 2.50 11.15
CA ALA A 105 -19.03 2.51 9.80
C ALA A 105 -18.45 1.14 9.47
N ASP A 106 -18.59 0.70 8.22
CA ASP A 106 -17.98 -0.56 7.79
C ASP A 106 -16.46 -0.46 7.81
N ASP A 107 -15.95 0.67 7.37
CA ASP A 107 -14.52 0.92 7.36
C ASP A 107 -14.25 2.42 7.42
N VAL A 108 -13.01 2.74 7.72
CA VAL A 108 -12.47 4.10 7.71
C VAL A 108 -11.03 4.01 7.22
N GLY A 109 -10.58 5.03 6.53
CA GLY A 109 -9.22 5.02 6.04
C GLY A 109 -8.82 6.32 5.37
N VAL A 110 -7.70 6.24 4.65
CA VAL A 110 -7.13 7.38 3.94
C VAL A 110 -6.82 6.98 2.50
N MET A 111 -6.89 7.95 1.61
CA MET A 111 -6.47 7.80 0.22
C MET A 111 -5.47 8.89 -0.09
N ILE A 112 -4.32 8.50 -0.64
CA ILE A 112 -3.29 9.46 -1.03
C ILE A 112 -2.82 9.19 -2.45
N GLU A 113 -2.41 10.24 -3.14
CA GLU A 113 -1.71 10.16 -4.41
C GLU A 113 -0.34 10.80 -4.24
N ARG A 114 0.70 10.14 -4.74
CA ARG A 114 2.07 10.66 -4.68
C ARG A 114 2.78 10.44 -5.99
N GLY A 115 3.60 11.42 -6.37
CA GLY A 115 4.33 11.40 -7.63
C GLY A 115 3.62 12.15 -8.73
N GLU A 116 4.14 12.01 -9.94
CA GLU A 116 3.65 12.72 -11.11
C GLU A 116 2.82 11.81 -12.00
N ARG A 117 1.67 12.31 -12.36
CA ARG A 117 0.74 11.66 -13.27
C ARG A 117 1.02 12.12 -14.70
N PHE A 118 1.29 11.18 -15.59
CA PHE A 118 1.58 11.48 -17.00
C PHE A 118 0.51 10.92 -17.91
#